data_7d635e7362a53328b2ff03b714814a2c
#
_entry.id   7d635e7362a53328b2ff03b714814a2c
#
_cell.length_a   1.000
_cell.length_b   1.000
_cell.length_c   1.000
_cell.angle_alpha   90.00
_cell.angle_beta   90.00
_cell.angle_gamma   90.00
#
_symmetry.space_group_name_H-M   'P 1'
#
loop_
_entity.id
_entity.type
_entity.pdbx_description
1 polymer ?
#
loop_
_entity_poly.entity_id
_entity_poly.type
_entity_poly.pdbx_seq_one_letter_code
_entity_poly.pdbx_strand_id
1 'polypeptide(L)'
;MYIQNRILLLALLMVAVTVPSGCQKQPAENPTTEEAATEAGAPAETAAQPEEQKIAPEMMTKAGEPMTAARYKAVGNQLKQIGLALHNLHDQTQYFLPTQEKHPEFYDENGRLKVSWRVHLLPYMDQKPLYDQFKLDEAWDSPNNAPLAKNMPEVFKSPDTPADSNKSRFRVFEGKREKDDEGEEKMTTLFPLGQPARMRDTKDGLSYTIMVVEAGPDKAVEWTKPGGLNPAQPKAELGETASQVAILKGDGSISLVKKDLEDAQWKEMIGPQDFTRIEWDAVEVKPGQTE
;
A
#
# COMPACT_ATOMS: atom_id res chain seq x y z
N MET A 1 30.60 4.52 49.50
CA MET A 1 31.95 4.51 48.96
C MET A 1 31.80 4.84 47.47
N TYR A 2 31.74 6.08 47.16
CA TYR A 2 32.63 7.00 46.45
C TYR A 2 33.19 6.40 45.14
N ILE A 3 32.89 7.04 44.03
CA ILE A 3 33.75 7.75 43.07
C ILE A 3 32.88 8.12 41.85
N GLN A 4 32.49 9.36 41.72
CA GLN A 4 33.03 10.55 41.01
C GLN A 4 32.90 10.55 39.48
N ASN A 5 32.06 11.49 39.05
CA ASN A 5 32.11 12.42 37.93
C ASN A 5 33.33 12.40 37.00
N ARG A 6 33.07 12.39 35.68
CA ARG A 6 33.84 13.22 34.73
C ARG A 6 32.92 13.88 33.70
N ILE A 7 32.72 15.17 33.89
CA ILE A 7 32.29 16.15 32.93
C ILE A 7 33.49 16.42 31.99
N LEU A 8 33.26 16.29 30.67
CA LEU A 8 34.20 16.83 29.67
C LEU A 8 33.48 17.85 28.79
N LEU A 9 33.80 19.09 29.09
CA LEU A 9 33.50 20.32 28.31
C LEU A 9 34.36 20.24 27.02
N LEU A 10 33.77 20.42 25.85
CA LEU A 10 34.51 20.78 24.64
C LEU A 10 33.87 21.98 23.98
N ALA A 11 34.72 22.97 23.76
CA ALA A 11 34.43 24.34 23.41
C ALA A 11 33.96 24.51 21.97
N LEU A 12 33.13 25.52 21.84
CA LEU A 12 32.68 26.21 20.64
C LEU A 12 33.86 26.76 19.82
N LEU A 13 33.91 26.48 18.53
CA LEU A 13 34.70 27.24 17.57
C LEU A 13 33.75 27.83 16.52
N MET A 14 33.42 29.11 16.68
CA MET A 14 32.78 29.92 15.64
C MET A 14 33.83 30.36 14.63
N VAL A 15 33.57 30.04 13.35
CA VAL A 15 34.26 30.67 12.23
C VAL A 15 33.28 31.62 11.54
N ALA A 16 33.50 32.89 11.69
CA ALA A 16 32.82 33.96 10.97
C ALA A 16 33.48 34.12 9.59
N VAL A 17 32.69 33.93 8.52
CA VAL A 17 33.09 34.33 7.17
C VAL A 17 32.37 35.60 6.78
N THR A 18 33.13 36.66 6.61
CA THR A 18 32.71 37.99 6.16
C THR A 18 32.54 38.02 4.66
N VAL A 19 31.41 38.57 4.19
CA VAL A 19 31.11 38.89 2.80
C VAL A 19 31.39 40.36 2.56
N PRO A 20 32.11 40.77 1.51
CA PRO A 20 32.21 42.19 1.16
C PRO A 20 31.06 42.62 0.23
N SER A 21 30.43 43.72 0.63
CA SER A 21 29.52 44.56 -0.16
C SER A 21 30.22 45.20 -1.33
N GLY A 22 29.61 45.15 -2.51
CA GLY A 22 29.99 45.99 -3.66
C GLY A 22 28.74 46.58 -4.30
N CYS A 23 28.59 47.88 -4.07
CA CYS A 23 27.55 48.76 -4.60
C CYS A 23 27.99 49.35 -5.95
N GLN A 24 27.10 49.43 -6.96
CA GLN A 24 27.00 50.60 -7.87
C GLN A 24 25.86 50.45 -8.89
N LYS A 25 24.86 51.30 -8.71
CA LYS A 25 24.35 52.45 -9.51
C LYS A 25 23.61 52.13 -10.81
N GLN A 26 22.32 52.53 -10.78
CA GLN A 26 21.50 52.98 -11.94
C GLN A 26 21.99 54.34 -12.48
N PRO A 27 21.61 54.80 -13.71
CA PRO A 27 20.30 55.42 -13.90
C PRO A 27 19.59 55.19 -15.26
N ALA A 28 18.30 55.34 -15.20
CA ALA A 28 17.23 55.82 -16.04
C ALA A 28 17.50 56.33 -17.48
N GLU A 29 16.57 55.98 -18.42
CA GLU A 29 15.72 56.95 -19.12
C GLU A 29 14.71 56.22 -20.01
N ASN A 30 13.45 56.62 -19.92
CA ASN A 30 12.37 56.37 -20.88
C ASN A 30 12.43 57.37 -22.03
N PRO A 31 11.90 57.08 -23.22
CA PRO A 31 10.73 57.85 -23.61
C PRO A 31 9.60 57.05 -24.28
N THR A 32 8.43 57.48 -23.95
CA THR A 32 7.10 57.33 -24.50
C THR A 32 7.05 57.37 -26.04
N THR A 33 6.26 56.47 -26.68
CA THR A 33 5.46 56.79 -27.84
C THR A 33 4.19 55.92 -27.84
N GLU A 34 3.05 56.57 -27.80
CA GLU A 34 1.69 56.08 -28.11
C GLU A 34 1.61 55.65 -29.58
N GLU A 35 0.96 54.51 -29.86
CA GLU A 35 0.11 54.37 -31.02
C GLU A 35 -0.87 53.17 -30.91
N ALA A 36 -2.09 53.51 -30.89
CA ALA A 36 -3.36 52.94 -31.41
C ALA A 36 -3.59 51.41 -31.49
N ALA A 37 -4.71 51.07 -30.87
CA ALA A 37 -5.61 49.95 -30.96
C ALA A 37 -5.69 49.21 -32.28
N THR A 38 -5.70 47.85 -32.17
CA THR A 38 -6.57 47.01 -32.99
C THR A 38 -6.97 45.79 -32.16
N GLU A 39 -8.26 45.70 -31.84
CA GLU A 39 -8.91 44.51 -31.27
C GLU A 39 -8.78 43.38 -32.31
N ALA A 40 -8.14 42.29 -31.92
CA ALA A 40 -8.30 40.99 -32.57
C ALA A 40 -8.68 40.00 -31.47
N GLY A 41 -9.96 39.55 -31.53
CA GLY A 41 -10.52 38.59 -30.61
C GLY A 41 -9.69 37.33 -30.52
N ALA A 42 -9.25 36.99 -29.31
CA ALA A 42 -8.75 35.68 -28.98
C ALA A 42 -9.87 34.65 -29.14
N PRO A 43 -9.64 33.51 -29.83
CA PRO A 43 -10.56 32.40 -29.79
C PRO A 43 -10.69 31.89 -28.36
N ALA A 44 -11.91 31.78 -27.85
CA ALA A 44 -12.19 31.12 -26.59
C ALA A 44 -11.58 29.73 -26.62
N GLU A 45 -10.61 29.50 -25.78
CA GLU A 45 -10.04 28.17 -25.52
C GLU A 45 -11.18 27.34 -24.91
N THR A 46 -11.79 26.50 -25.77
CA THR A 46 -12.78 25.53 -25.35
C THR A 46 -12.05 24.63 -24.33
N ALA A 47 -12.38 24.78 -23.06
CA ALA A 47 -11.93 23.86 -22.01
C ALA A 47 -12.28 22.45 -22.47
N ALA A 48 -11.25 21.69 -22.86
CA ALA A 48 -11.38 20.28 -23.16
C ALA A 48 -11.96 19.60 -21.93
N GLN A 49 -13.16 19.07 -22.07
CA GLN A 49 -13.73 18.17 -21.06
C GLN A 49 -12.71 17.02 -20.87
N PRO A 50 -12.43 16.58 -19.63
CA PRO A 50 -11.55 15.44 -19.43
C PRO A 50 -12.15 14.27 -20.20
N GLU A 51 -11.43 13.77 -21.20
CA GLU A 51 -11.81 12.55 -21.92
C GLU A 51 -11.92 11.44 -20.87
N GLU A 52 -13.10 10.85 -20.77
CA GLU A 52 -13.36 9.69 -19.93
C GLU A 52 -12.40 8.57 -20.37
N GLN A 53 -11.40 8.31 -19.56
CA GLN A 53 -10.31 7.39 -19.88
C GLN A 53 -10.89 5.98 -19.98
N LYS A 54 -11.23 5.55 -21.20
CA LYS A 54 -11.87 4.26 -21.49
C LYS A 54 -10.89 3.14 -21.15
N ILE A 55 -11.22 2.39 -20.11
CA ILE A 55 -10.41 1.22 -19.71
C ILE A 55 -10.40 0.20 -20.85
N ALA A 56 -9.20 -0.25 -21.25
CA ALA A 56 -9.08 -1.23 -22.31
C ALA A 56 -9.75 -2.57 -21.92
N PRO A 57 -10.51 -3.21 -22.83
CA PRO A 57 -11.28 -4.41 -22.51
C PRO A 57 -10.48 -5.55 -21.88
N GLU A 58 -9.21 -5.70 -22.29
CA GLU A 58 -8.30 -6.71 -21.74
C GLU A 58 -7.87 -6.44 -20.30
N MET A 59 -8.09 -5.22 -19.79
CA MET A 59 -7.81 -4.84 -18.40
C MET A 59 -9.00 -5.07 -17.47
N MET A 60 -10.20 -5.30 -18.02
CA MET A 60 -11.40 -5.49 -17.22
C MET A 60 -11.40 -6.83 -16.49
N THR A 61 -11.82 -6.80 -15.22
CA THR A 61 -12.16 -8.03 -14.50
C THR A 61 -13.56 -8.47 -14.92
N LYS A 62 -13.65 -9.73 -15.34
CA LYS A 62 -14.92 -10.39 -15.61
C LYS A 62 -15.09 -11.53 -14.65
N ALA A 63 -16.15 -11.48 -13.85
CA ALA A 63 -16.41 -12.49 -12.83
C ALA A 63 -16.53 -13.88 -13.47
N GLY A 64 -15.76 -14.84 -12.95
CA GLY A 64 -15.76 -16.23 -13.43
C GLY A 64 -15.00 -16.49 -14.74
N GLU A 65 -14.54 -15.44 -15.48
CA GLU A 65 -13.68 -15.62 -16.64
C GLU A 65 -12.19 -15.63 -16.25
N PRO A 66 -11.32 -16.29 -17.04
CA PRO A 66 -9.87 -16.25 -16.81
C PRO A 66 -9.30 -14.83 -16.89
N MET A 67 -8.31 -14.54 -16.06
CA MET A 67 -7.57 -13.29 -16.12
C MET A 67 -6.71 -13.25 -17.39
N THR A 68 -6.77 -12.13 -18.14
CA THR A 68 -5.94 -11.96 -19.34
C THR A 68 -4.46 -11.83 -18.98
N ALA A 69 -3.57 -12.18 -19.90
CA ALA A 69 -2.12 -12.04 -19.69
C ALA A 69 -1.70 -10.57 -19.49
N ALA A 70 -2.34 -9.64 -20.21
CA ALA A 70 -2.08 -8.20 -20.08
C ALA A 70 -2.44 -7.70 -18.67
N ARG A 71 -3.63 -8.07 -18.18
CA ARG A 71 -4.08 -7.72 -16.84
C ARG A 71 -3.20 -8.34 -15.76
N TYR A 72 -2.87 -9.63 -15.87
CA TYR A 72 -1.97 -10.30 -14.91
C TYR A 72 -0.62 -9.61 -14.83
N LYS A 73 -0.04 -9.21 -15.97
CA LYS A 73 1.22 -8.45 -16.00
C LYS A 73 1.10 -7.11 -15.27
N ALA A 74 0.02 -6.37 -15.50
CA ALA A 74 -0.21 -5.07 -14.85
C ALA A 74 -0.38 -5.22 -13.34
N VAL A 75 -1.30 -6.09 -12.89
CA VAL A 75 -1.54 -6.40 -11.48
C VAL A 75 -0.27 -6.94 -10.80
N GLY A 76 0.44 -7.84 -11.46
CA GLY A 76 1.68 -8.42 -10.95
C GLY A 76 2.78 -7.37 -10.72
N ASN A 77 2.89 -6.37 -11.59
CA ASN A 77 3.83 -5.26 -11.38
C ASN A 77 3.46 -4.42 -10.15
N GLN A 78 2.17 -4.15 -9.94
CA GLN A 78 1.70 -3.43 -8.76
C GLN A 78 1.95 -4.24 -7.48
N LEU A 79 1.60 -5.53 -7.46
CA LEU A 79 1.86 -6.43 -6.35
C LEU A 79 3.35 -6.52 -5.99
N LYS A 80 4.25 -6.54 -7.01
CA LYS A 80 5.70 -6.52 -6.77
C LYS A 80 6.16 -5.23 -6.09
N GLN A 81 5.63 -4.07 -6.49
CA GLN A 81 5.95 -2.79 -5.85
C GLN A 81 5.45 -2.76 -4.40
N ILE A 82 4.23 -3.26 -4.15
CA ILE A 82 3.67 -3.41 -2.81
C ILE A 82 4.55 -4.35 -1.96
N GLY A 83 4.96 -5.49 -2.52
CA GLY A 83 5.85 -6.45 -1.86
C GLY A 83 7.20 -5.83 -1.48
N LEU A 84 7.82 -5.11 -2.42
CA LEU A 84 9.08 -4.42 -2.15
C LEU A 84 8.95 -3.40 -1.02
N ALA A 85 7.86 -2.64 -0.99
CA ALA A 85 7.61 -1.67 0.09
C ALA A 85 7.38 -2.35 1.45
N LEU A 86 6.66 -3.49 1.50
CA LEU A 86 6.48 -4.29 2.71
C LEU A 86 7.81 -4.86 3.23
N HIS A 87 8.68 -5.34 2.32
CA HIS A 87 10.01 -5.82 2.68
C HIS A 87 10.91 -4.68 3.18
N ASN A 88 10.91 -3.51 2.53
CA ASN A 88 11.68 -2.35 2.98
C ASN A 88 11.21 -1.86 4.37
N LEU A 89 9.89 -1.85 4.62
CA LEU A 89 9.34 -1.56 5.95
C LEU A 89 9.83 -2.59 6.97
N HIS A 90 9.77 -3.90 6.62
CA HIS A 90 10.23 -4.97 7.48
C HIS A 90 11.74 -4.84 7.80
N ASP A 91 12.57 -4.49 6.83
CA ASP A 91 14.02 -4.33 7.04
C ASP A 91 14.31 -3.23 8.07
N GLN A 92 13.53 -2.17 8.09
CA GLN A 92 13.69 -1.08 9.06
C GLN A 92 13.13 -1.40 10.45
N THR A 93 11.97 -2.08 10.50
CA THR A 93 11.19 -2.24 11.74
C THR A 93 11.25 -3.64 12.32
N GLN A 94 11.66 -4.62 11.54
CA GLN A 94 11.61 -6.07 11.79
C GLN A 94 10.18 -6.63 11.81
N TYR A 95 9.19 -5.87 11.32
CA TYR A 95 7.79 -6.27 11.21
C TYR A 95 7.22 -5.80 9.89
N PHE A 96 6.22 -6.51 9.35
CA PHE A 96 5.55 -6.10 8.11
C PHE A 96 4.67 -4.86 8.25
N LEU A 97 4.31 -4.46 9.46
CA LEU A 97 3.60 -3.21 9.79
C LEU A 97 4.08 -2.70 11.15
N PRO A 98 3.81 -1.43 11.50
CA PRO A 98 4.03 -0.93 12.87
C PRO A 98 3.35 -1.82 13.89
N THR A 99 3.95 -2.04 15.05
CA THR A 99 3.35 -2.84 16.13
C THR A 99 2.66 -1.95 17.15
N GLN A 100 1.58 -2.44 17.77
CA GLN A 100 0.88 -1.73 18.84
C GLN A 100 1.78 -1.50 20.07
N GLU A 101 2.74 -2.38 20.31
CA GLU A 101 3.71 -2.23 21.40
C GLU A 101 4.58 -0.99 21.25
N LYS A 102 5.04 -0.71 20.00
CA LYS A 102 5.91 0.45 19.71
C LYS A 102 5.13 1.72 19.40
N HIS A 103 3.94 1.58 18.84
CA HIS A 103 3.10 2.66 18.34
C HIS A 103 1.64 2.47 18.78
N PRO A 104 1.35 2.48 20.09
CA PRO A 104 -0.01 2.28 20.60
C PRO A 104 -0.98 3.35 20.06
N GLU A 105 -0.48 4.56 19.78
CA GLU A 105 -1.25 5.68 19.24
C GLU A 105 -1.81 5.42 17.83
N PHE A 106 -1.21 4.52 17.05
CA PHE A 106 -1.67 4.15 15.70
C PHE A 106 -2.85 3.16 15.70
N TYR A 107 -3.19 2.61 16.85
CA TYR A 107 -4.16 1.53 16.98
C TYR A 107 -5.43 1.98 17.70
N ASP A 108 -6.56 1.37 17.31
CA ASP A 108 -7.82 1.50 18.03
C ASP A 108 -7.89 0.52 19.22
N GLU A 109 -8.99 0.59 19.97
CA GLU A 109 -9.25 -0.29 21.14
C GLU A 109 -9.34 -1.79 20.79
N ASN A 110 -9.59 -2.12 19.52
CA ASN A 110 -9.69 -3.49 19.02
C ASN A 110 -8.33 -4.02 18.48
N GLY A 111 -7.25 -3.25 18.60
CA GLY A 111 -5.93 -3.61 18.08
C GLY A 111 -5.84 -3.50 16.56
N ARG A 112 -6.68 -2.69 15.91
CA ARG A 112 -6.61 -2.41 14.48
C ARG A 112 -5.95 -1.07 14.25
N LEU A 113 -5.13 -0.97 13.19
CA LEU A 113 -4.57 0.31 12.75
C LEU A 113 -5.70 1.31 12.47
N LYS A 114 -5.54 2.57 12.88
CA LYS A 114 -6.50 3.66 12.64
C LYS A 114 -6.52 4.11 11.18
N VAL A 115 -5.40 3.94 10.47
CA VAL A 115 -5.28 4.14 9.02
C VAL A 115 -4.82 2.84 8.35
N SER A 116 -5.09 2.70 7.06
CA SER A 116 -4.76 1.49 6.31
C SER A 116 -3.26 1.16 6.33
N TRP A 117 -2.93 -0.13 6.29
CA TRP A 117 -1.58 -0.63 6.05
C TRP A 117 -0.91 0.00 4.81
N ARG A 118 -1.69 0.39 3.79
CA ARG A 118 -1.20 1.04 2.56
C ARG A 118 -0.60 2.41 2.84
N VAL A 119 -1.15 3.15 3.82
CA VAL A 119 -0.63 4.44 4.24
C VAL A 119 0.76 4.28 4.85
N HIS A 120 0.98 3.23 5.65
CA HIS A 120 2.29 2.95 6.26
C HIS A 120 3.36 2.54 5.25
N LEU A 121 2.99 2.18 4.01
CA LEU A 121 3.93 1.88 2.93
C LEU A 121 4.40 3.11 2.14
N LEU A 122 3.71 4.24 2.23
CA LEU A 122 3.99 5.43 1.45
C LEU A 122 5.47 5.90 1.51
N PRO A 123 6.15 5.88 2.67
CA PRO A 123 7.57 6.27 2.75
C PRO A 123 8.50 5.38 1.91
N TYR A 124 8.08 4.14 1.61
CA TYR A 124 8.83 3.14 0.87
C TYR A 124 8.45 3.07 -0.62
N MET A 125 7.61 4.02 -1.07
CA MET A 125 7.08 4.14 -2.44
C MET A 125 7.27 5.55 -3.00
N ASP A 126 8.28 6.28 -2.53
CA ASP A 126 8.55 7.69 -2.88
C ASP A 126 7.37 8.65 -2.62
N GLN A 127 6.45 8.26 -1.71
CA GLN A 127 5.26 9.02 -1.32
C GLN A 127 5.37 9.60 0.11
N LYS A 128 6.59 9.84 0.59
CA LYS A 128 6.80 10.42 1.92
C LYS A 128 6.09 11.77 2.11
N PRO A 129 6.04 12.69 1.12
CA PRO A 129 5.31 13.96 1.27
C PRO A 129 3.80 13.77 1.49
N LEU A 130 3.19 12.71 0.96
CA LEU A 130 1.80 12.35 1.24
C LEU A 130 1.67 11.72 2.63
N TYR A 131 2.58 10.83 3.01
CA TYR A 131 2.60 10.20 4.33
C TYR A 131 2.64 11.24 5.45
N ASP A 132 3.47 12.27 5.33
CA ASP A 132 3.68 13.31 6.34
C ASP A 132 2.42 14.19 6.56
N GLN A 133 1.42 14.12 5.68
CA GLN A 133 0.13 14.80 5.84
C GLN A 133 -0.84 14.01 6.72
N PHE A 134 -0.67 12.69 6.84
CA PHE A 134 -1.55 11.87 7.66
C PHE A 134 -1.32 12.07 9.15
N LYS A 135 -2.42 12.13 9.91
CA LYS A 135 -2.45 12.01 11.36
C LYS A 135 -2.67 10.55 11.71
N LEU A 136 -1.56 9.82 11.96
CA LEU A 136 -1.60 8.37 12.17
C LEU A 136 -2.27 7.95 13.47
N ASP A 137 -2.38 8.87 14.42
CA ASP A 137 -3.08 8.74 15.69
C ASP A 137 -4.59 9.03 15.60
N GLU A 138 -5.07 9.46 14.42
CA GLU A 138 -6.47 9.70 14.13
C GLU A 138 -7.04 8.62 13.20
N ALA A 139 -8.37 8.44 13.22
CA ALA A 139 -9.05 7.53 12.30
C ALA A 139 -8.88 7.97 10.83
N TRP A 140 -8.92 7.01 9.91
CA TRP A 140 -8.79 7.24 8.45
C TRP A 140 -9.84 8.21 7.89
N ASP A 141 -11.03 8.28 8.50
CA ASP A 141 -12.16 9.14 8.15
C ASP A 141 -12.25 10.40 9.03
N SER A 142 -11.22 10.71 9.82
CA SER A 142 -11.14 11.96 10.57
C SER A 142 -11.15 13.19 9.65
N PRO A 143 -11.52 14.38 10.15
CA PRO A 143 -11.47 15.62 9.35
C PRO A 143 -10.10 15.90 8.73
N ASN A 144 -9.02 15.44 9.36
CA ASN A 144 -7.65 15.61 8.86
C ASN A 144 -7.29 14.57 7.78
N ASN A 145 -7.69 13.31 7.96
CA ASN A 145 -7.29 12.21 7.08
C ASN A 145 -8.24 11.98 5.89
N ALA A 146 -9.55 12.15 6.06
CA ALA A 146 -10.55 11.90 5.02
C ALA A 146 -10.27 12.63 3.69
N PRO A 147 -9.86 13.93 3.68
CA PRO A 147 -9.54 14.62 2.42
C PRO A 147 -8.37 14.01 1.65
N LEU A 148 -7.48 13.27 2.31
CA LEU A 148 -6.30 12.66 1.68
C LEU A 148 -6.64 11.41 0.86
N ALA A 149 -7.83 10.82 1.06
CA ALA A 149 -8.28 9.65 0.32
C ALA A 149 -8.31 9.86 -1.20
N LYS A 150 -8.53 11.10 -1.68
CA LYS A 150 -8.48 11.46 -3.10
C LYS A 150 -7.09 11.30 -3.75
N ASN A 151 -6.04 11.27 -2.94
CA ASN A 151 -4.64 11.23 -3.39
C ASN A 151 -4.11 9.77 -3.44
N MET A 152 -4.93 8.81 -3.86
CA MET A 152 -4.53 7.40 -3.95
C MET A 152 -3.37 7.21 -4.94
N PRO A 153 -2.22 6.67 -4.52
CA PRO A 153 -1.14 6.31 -5.44
C PRO A 153 -1.58 5.26 -6.46
N GLU A 154 -1.12 5.38 -7.70
CA GLU A 154 -1.49 4.48 -8.81
C GLU A 154 -1.15 3.00 -8.53
N VAL A 155 -0.14 2.72 -7.71
CA VAL A 155 0.22 1.36 -7.30
C VAL A 155 -0.92 0.63 -6.57
N PHE A 156 -1.83 1.36 -5.92
CA PHE A 156 -2.99 0.78 -5.22
C PHE A 156 -4.27 0.74 -6.06
N LYS A 157 -4.22 1.24 -7.29
CA LYS A 157 -5.35 1.30 -8.21
C LYS A 157 -5.30 0.12 -9.18
N SER A 158 -6.22 -0.84 -9.06
CA SER A 158 -6.28 -1.96 -10.02
C SER A 158 -6.53 -1.45 -11.46
N PRO A 159 -6.07 -2.16 -12.49
CA PRO A 159 -6.10 -1.68 -13.87
C PRO A 159 -7.50 -1.32 -14.41
N ASP A 160 -8.56 -1.92 -13.85
CA ASP A 160 -9.97 -1.68 -14.19
C ASP A 160 -10.67 -0.72 -13.20
N THR A 161 -9.92 -0.04 -12.35
CA THR A 161 -10.47 0.93 -11.42
C THR A 161 -10.66 2.27 -12.12
N PRO A 162 -11.84 2.93 -12.02
CA PRO A 162 -12.07 4.26 -12.57
C PRO A 162 -11.03 5.28 -12.10
N ALA A 163 -10.66 6.22 -12.97
CA ALA A 163 -9.57 7.18 -12.69
C ALA A 163 -9.81 8.03 -11.44
N ASP A 164 -11.06 8.40 -11.17
CA ASP A 164 -11.51 9.20 -10.04
C ASP A 164 -11.76 8.39 -8.76
N SER A 165 -11.63 7.06 -8.82
CA SER A 165 -11.87 6.18 -7.68
C SER A 165 -10.72 6.26 -6.66
N ASN A 166 -11.10 6.30 -5.38
CA ASN A 166 -10.19 6.18 -4.24
C ASN A 166 -10.23 4.78 -3.59
N LYS A 167 -10.79 3.77 -4.30
CA LYS A 167 -10.95 2.41 -3.79
C LYS A 167 -9.88 1.47 -4.33
N SER A 168 -9.28 0.69 -3.44
CA SER A 168 -8.29 -0.33 -3.76
C SER A 168 -8.86 -1.74 -3.59
N ARG A 169 -8.48 -2.64 -4.48
CA ARG A 169 -8.80 -4.07 -4.46
C ARG A 169 -7.65 -4.93 -3.91
N PHE A 170 -6.47 -4.33 -3.71
CA PHE A 170 -5.35 -5.04 -3.08
C PHE A 170 -5.62 -5.16 -1.58
N ARG A 171 -5.87 -6.38 -1.12
CA ARG A 171 -6.29 -6.69 0.23
C ARG A 171 -5.31 -7.65 0.92
N VAL A 172 -5.21 -7.53 2.22
CA VAL A 172 -4.54 -8.51 3.10
C VAL A 172 -5.61 -9.33 3.81
N PHE A 173 -5.26 -10.52 4.27
CA PHE A 173 -6.08 -11.23 5.25
C PHE A 173 -5.68 -10.75 6.65
N GLU A 174 -6.67 -10.29 7.42
CA GLU A 174 -6.48 -9.80 8.78
C GLU A 174 -7.12 -10.78 9.76
N GLY A 175 -6.33 -11.32 10.67
CA GLY A 175 -6.77 -12.33 11.63
C GLY A 175 -6.43 -11.95 13.05
N LYS A 176 -6.64 -12.88 13.95
CA LYS A 176 -6.21 -12.82 15.33
C LYS A 176 -5.12 -13.86 15.57
N ARG A 177 -4.41 -13.72 16.66
CA ARG A 177 -3.66 -14.84 17.21
C ARG A 177 -4.66 -15.76 17.89
N GLU A 178 -4.55 -17.03 17.62
CA GLU A 178 -5.38 -18.08 18.20
C GLU A 178 -4.49 -19.02 19.00
N LYS A 179 -5.04 -19.65 20.02
CA LYS A 179 -4.33 -20.70 20.76
C LYS A 179 -4.64 -22.04 20.09
N ASP A 180 -3.59 -22.83 19.87
CA ASP A 180 -3.76 -24.21 19.46
C ASP A 180 -4.18 -25.12 20.65
N ASP A 181 -4.31 -26.42 20.38
CA ASP A 181 -4.72 -27.41 21.37
C ASP A 181 -3.68 -27.57 22.51
N GLU A 182 -2.45 -27.15 22.29
CA GLU A 182 -1.35 -27.17 23.25
C GLU A 182 -1.24 -25.84 24.04
N GLY A 183 -2.09 -24.85 23.68
CA GLY A 183 -2.16 -23.53 24.31
C GLY A 183 -1.14 -22.54 23.79
N GLU A 184 -0.38 -22.89 22.73
CA GLU A 184 0.59 -22.02 22.07
C GLU A 184 -0.12 -21.05 21.13
N GLU A 185 0.34 -19.79 21.10
CA GLU A 185 -0.21 -18.76 20.22
C GLU A 185 0.20 -19.00 18.76
N LYS A 186 -0.78 -19.16 17.89
CA LYS A 186 -0.61 -19.24 16.44
C LYS A 186 -1.15 -18.01 15.73
N MET A 187 -0.46 -17.60 14.69
CA MET A 187 -0.93 -16.58 13.75
C MET A 187 -1.73 -17.24 12.64
N THR A 188 -2.93 -16.74 12.42
CA THR A 188 -3.79 -17.22 11.31
C THR A 188 -3.51 -16.49 9.99
N THR A 189 -2.73 -15.40 10.03
CA THR A 189 -2.33 -14.59 8.86
C THR A 189 -1.00 -13.88 9.13
N LEU A 190 -0.38 -13.30 8.10
CA LEU A 190 0.78 -12.40 8.27
C LEU A 190 0.42 -11.06 8.91
N PHE A 191 -0.87 -10.71 8.99
CA PHE A 191 -1.36 -9.44 9.52
C PHE A 191 -2.34 -9.66 10.69
N PRO A 192 -1.89 -10.29 11.80
CA PRO A 192 -2.72 -10.39 12.99
C PRO A 192 -2.89 -9.02 13.64
N LEU A 193 -4.05 -8.80 14.26
CA LEU A 193 -4.40 -7.55 14.94
C LEU A 193 -3.38 -7.22 16.04
N GLY A 194 -2.98 -5.96 16.12
CA GLY A 194 -2.09 -5.42 17.15
C GLY A 194 -0.61 -5.80 17.03
N GLN A 195 -0.32 -6.97 16.48
CA GLN A 195 1.04 -7.50 16.42
C GLN A 195 1.32 -8.19 15.09
N PRO A 196 1.67 -7.43 14.04
CA PRO A 196 2.01 -7.98 12.72
C PRO A 196 3.19 -8.93 12.79
N ALA A 197 3.23 -9.86 11.81
CA ALA A 197 4.26 -10.88 11.73
C ALA A 197 5.64 -10.29 11.40
N ARG A 198 6.66 -11.03 11.81
CA ARG A 198 8.04 -10.91 11.30
C ARG A 198 8.29 -12.04 10.31
N MET A 199 9.23 -11.87 9.39
CA MET A 199 9.61 -12.94 8.44
C MET A 199 9.95 -14.26 9.16
N ARG A 200 10.67 -14.20 10.28
CA ARG A 200 11.07 -15.38 11.08
C ARG A 200 9.91 -16.10 11.77
N ASP A 201 8.73 -15.47 11.85
CA ASP A 201 7.55 -16.07 12.48
C ASP A 201 6.78 -16.97 11.49
N THR A 202 7.12 -16.90 10.19
CA THR A 202 6.51 -17.71 9.12
C THR A 202 7.14 -19.09 9.08
N LYS A 203 6.53 -20.06 9.76
CA LYS A 203 7.05 -21.43 9.89
C LYS A 203 6.94 -22.25 8.62
N ASP A 204 5.89 -21.99 7.83
CA ASP A 204 5.61 -22.70 6.57
C ASP A 204 6.54 -22.24 5.44
N GLY A 205 7.13 -21.06 5.61
CA GLY A 205 8.01 -20.41 4.66
C GLY A 205 7.27 -19.31 3.87
N LEU A 206 7.99 -18.22 3.64
CA LEU A 206 7.45 -17.03 2.97
C LEU A 206 6.93 -17.31 1.55
N SER A 207 7.50 -18.29 0.83
CA SER A 207 7.06 -18.71 -0.50
C SER A 207 5.76 -19.50 -0.52
N TYR A 208 5.28 -19.94 0.63
CA TYR A 208 4.02 -20.68 0.79
C TYR A 208 2.91 -19.84 1.41
N THR A 209 3.20 -18.64 1.90
CA THR A 209 2.24 -17.81 2.63
C THR A 209 1.83 -16.59 1.83
N ILE A 210 0.51 -16.36 1.69
CA ILE A 210 -0.05 -15.20 1.01
C ILE A 210 0.15 -13.94 1.87
N MET A 211 0.62 -12.88 1.22
CA MET A 211 0.77 -11.55 1.81
C MET A 211 -0.34 -10.59 1.36
N VAL A 212 -0.58 -10.49 0.04
CA VAL A 212 -1.61 -9.60 -0.53
C VAL A 212 -2.32 -10.33 -1.66
N VAL A 213 -3.62 -10.09 -1.81
CA VAL A 213 -4.43 -10.57 -2.92
C VAL A 213 -5.09 -9.41 -3.66
N GLU A 214 -5.37 -9.57 -4.96
CA GLU A 214 -6.32 -8.72 -5.65
C GLU A 214 -7.73 -9.32 -5.53
N ALA A 215 -8.57 -8.71 -4.68
CA ALA A 215 -9.96 -9.12 -4.49
C ALA A 215 -10.90 -8.62 -5.62
N GLY A 216 -12.15 -9.04 -5.61
CA GLY A 216 -13.17 -8.60 -6.55
C GLY A 216 -13.51 -7.11 -6.43
N PRO A 217 -14.13 -6.52 -7.48
CA PRO A 217 -14.59 -5.13 -7.44
C PRO A 217 -15.58 -4.84 -6.32
N ASP A 218 -16.41 -5.83 -5.95
CA ASP A 218 -17.38 -5.78 -4.85
C ASP A 218 -16.71 -5.72 -3.46
N LYS A 219 -15.43 -6.07 -3.37
CA LYS A 219 -14.61 -6.01 -2.15
C LYS A 219 -13.64 -4.84 -2.12
N ALA A 220 -13.74 -3.93 -3.08
CA ALA A 220 -12.94 -2.71 -3.11
C ALA A 220 -13.29 -1.82 -1.91
N VAL A 221 -12.25 -1.30 -1.25
CA VAL A 221 -12.39 -0.39 -0.11
C VAL A 221 -11.61 0.88 -0.34
N GLU A 222 -12.03 1.95 0.29
CA GLU A 222 -11.24 3.18 0.32
C GLU A 222 -9.81 2.87 0.75
N TRP A 223 -8.82 3.35 -0.01
CA TRP A 223 -7.43 2.89 0.17
C TRP A 223 -6.84 3.26 1.52
N THR A 224 -7.37 4.33 2.14
CA THR A 224 -6.99 4.78 3.49
C THR A 224 -7.68 4.01 4.60
N LYS A 225 -8.78 3.29 4.28
CA LYS A 225 -9.57 2.53 5.26
C LYS A 225 -8.81 1.30 5.74
N PRO A 226 -8.62 1.12 7.07
CA PRO A 226 -7.99 -0.07 7.63
C PRO A 226 -8.87 -1.31 7.51
N GLY A 227 -8.31 -2.46 7.84
CA GLY A 227 -8.97 -3.75 7.84
C GLY A 227 -8.61 -4.62 6.65
N GLY A 228 -8.67 -5.92 6.88
CA GLY A 228 -8.39 -7.00 5.93
C GLY A 228 -9.63 -7.82 5.59
N LEU A 229 -9.41 -8.88 4.82
CA LEU A 229 -10.36 -9.95 4.55
C LEU A 229 -10.36 -10.92 5.73
N ASN A 230 -11.50 -11.53 6.01
CA ASN A 230 -11.62 -12.53 7.07
C ASN A 230 -11.01 -13.88 6.62
N PRO A 231 -9.95 -14.39 7.27
CA PRO A 231 -9.33 -15.66 6.91
C PRO A 231 -10.20 -16.89 7.19
N ALA A 232 -11.28 -16.75 7.97
CA ALA A 232 -12.18 -17.86 8.26
C ALA A 232 -13.04 -18.29 7.04
N GLN A 233 -13.32 -17.36 6.11
CA GLN A 233 -14.14 -17.58 4.92
C GLN A 233 -13.47 -16.95 3.67
N PRO A 234 -12.26 -17.37 3.32
CA PRO A 234 -11.44 -16.67 2.33
C PRO A 234 -12.10 -16.61 0.95
N LYS A 235 -12.75 -17.68 0.48
CA LYS A 235 -13.41 -17.74 -0.82
C LYS A 235 -14.54 -16.70 -0.96
N ALA A 236 -15.36 -16.54 0.08
CA ALA A 236 -16.43 -15.55 0.11
C ALA A 236 -15.88 -14.11 0.21
N GLU A 237 -14.79 -13.94 0.94
CA GLU A 237 -14.12 -12.65 1.13
C GLU A 237 -13.39 -12.15 -0.12
N LEU A 238 -12.99 -13.05 -1.04
CA LEU A 238 -12.41 -12.65 -2.33
C LEU A 238 -13.42 -11.95 -3.25
N GLY A 239 -14.73 -12.21 -3.10
CA GLY A 239 -15.78 -11.55 -3.86
C GLY A 239 -15.86 -11.95 -5.34
N GLU A 240 -16.34 -11.05 -6.18
CA GLU A 240 -16.55 -11.28 -7.62
C GLU A 240 -15.25 -11.08 -8.43
N THR A 241 -14.29 -11.98 -8.27
CA THR A 241 -13.05 -11.97 -9.06
C THR A 241 -13.24 -12.70 -10.39
N ALA A 242 -12.23 -12.64 -11.27
CA ALA A 242 -12.01 -13.61 -12.34
C ALA A 242 -12.03 -15.05 -11.75
N SER A 243 -12.04 -16.09 -12.59
CA SER A 243 -11.86 -17.46 -12.13
C SER A 243 -10.49 -17.73 -11.48
N GLN A 244 -9.63 -16.73 -11.54
CA GLN A 244 -8.26 -16.70 -11.06
C GLN A 244 -8.01 -15.47 -10.20
N VAL A 245 -7.14 -15.60 -9.19
CA VAL A 245 -6.77 -14.56 -8.25
C VAL A 245 -5.27 -14.33 -8.30
N ALA A 246 -4.85 -13.09 -8.55
CA ALA A 246 -3.45 -12.71 -8.44
C ALA A 246 -3.08 -12.52 -6.96
N ILE A 247 -2.00 -13.18 -6.54
CA ILE A 247 -1.50 -13.13 -5.17
C ILE A 247 -0.05 -12.70 -5.12
N LEU A 248 0.30 -11.96 -4.07
CA LEU A 248 1.66 -11.71 -3.63
C LEU A 248 1.97 -12.66 -2.47
N LYS A 249 3.05 -13.41 -2.58
CA LYS A 249 3.56 -14.27 -1.51
C LYS A 249 4.52 -13.52 -0.58
N GLY A 250 4.75 -14.05 0.60
CA GLY A 250 5.60 -13.45 1.61
C GLY A 250 7.06 -13.23 1.17
N ASP A 251 7.55 -14.00 0.21
CA ASP A 251 8.88 -13.86 -0.40
C ASP A 251 8.96 -12.79 -1.52
N GLY A 252 7.84 -12.11 -1.83
CA GLY A 252 7.75 -11.12 -2.90
C GLY A 252 7.44 -11.71 -4.28
N SER A 253 7.33 -13.03 -4.42
CA SER A 253 6.92 -13.67 -5.68
C SER A 253 5.42 -13.52 -5.91
N ILE A 254 5.02 -13.55 -7.19
CA ILE A 254 3.63 -13.39 -7.62
C ILE A 254 3.19 -14.69 -8.25
N SER A 255 1.99 -15.15 -7.88
CA SER A 255 1.32 -16.29 -8.50
C SER A 255 -0.10 -15.92 -8.89
N LEU A 256 -0.64 -16.67 -9.83
CA LEU A 256 -2.04 -16.65 -10.21
C LEU A 256 -2.64 -17.99 -9.79
N VAL A 257 -3.64 -17.97 -8.91
CA VAL A 257 -4.23 -19.18 -8.34
C VAL A 257 -5.71 -19.29 -8.71
N LYS A 258 -6.22 -20.52 -8.73
CA LYS A 258 -7.65 -20.77 -8.96
C LYS A 258 -8.47 -20.13 -7.83
N LYS A 259 -9.57 -19.49 -8.19
CA LYS A 259 -10.51 -18.92 -7.20
C LYS A 259 -11.32 -19.99 -6.50
N ASP A 260 -11.70 -21.03 -7.20
CA ASP A 260 -12.64 -22.05 -6.77
C ASP A 260 -12.06 -23.10 -5.81
N LEU A 261 -10.80 -22.91 -5.39
CA LEU A 261 -10.21 -23.69 -4.31
C LEU A 261 -11.12 -23.75 -3.08
N GLU A 262 -11.05 -24.86 -2.35
CA GLU A 262 -11.77 -24.98 -1.08
C GLU A 262 -11.20 -24.01 -0.02
N ASP A 263 -12.04 -23.59 0.93
CA ASP A 263 -11.60 -22.70 2.01
C ASP A 263 -10.43 -23.27 2.82
N ALA A 264 -10.32 -24.61 2.91
CA ALA A 264 -9.17 -25.26 3.55
C ALA A 264 -7.86 -24.95 2.83
N GLN A 265 -7.82 -25.08 1.50
CA GLN A 265 -6.64 -24.80 0.68
C GLN A 265 -6.25 -23.31 0.74
N TRP A 266 -7.23 -22.40 0.74
CA TRP A 266 -6.99 -20.97 0.96
C TRP A 266 -6.38 -20.71 2.34
N LYS A 267 -6.89 -21.36 3.40
CA LYS A 267 -6.37 -21.23 4.77
C LYS A 267 -4.94 -21.71 4.89
N GLU A 268 -4.57 -22.80 4.24
CA GLU A 268 -3.20 -23.30 4.17
C GLU A 268 -2.25 -22.29 3.54
N MET A 269 -2.68 -21.55 2.50
CA MET A 269 -1.86 -20.49 1.88
C MET A 269 -1.84 -19.19 2.69
N ILE A 270 -2.84 -18.94 3.54
CA ILE A 270 -2.96 -17.71 4.34
C ILE A 270 -2.22 -17.85 5.67
N GLY A 271 -2.29 -19.04 6.29
CA GLY A 271 -1.70 -19.33 7.60
C GLY A 271 -0.18 -19.45 7.51
N PRO A 272 0.57 -18.72 8.35
CA PRO A 272 2.04 -18.76 8.32
C PRO A 272 2.62 -19.83 9.25
N GLN A 273 1.82 -20.59 9.99
CA GLN A 273 2.25 -21.45 11.10
C GLN A 273 1.43 -22.73 11.26
N ASP A 274 0.79 -23.21 10.21
CA ASP A 274 0.00 -24.46 10.27
C ASP A 274 0.80 -25.71 9.91
N PHE A 275 2.08 -25.52 9.51
CA PHE A 275 3.00 -26.57 9.08
C PHE A 275 2.53 -27.36 7.86
N THR A 276 1.56 -26.82 7.13
CA THR A 276 1.14 -27.36 5.85
C THR A 276 1.86 -26.66 4.71
N ARG A 277 2.10 -27.37 3.62
CA ARG A 277 2.68 -26.81 2.40
C ARG A 277 1.80 -27.19 1.24
N ILE A 278 1.22 -26.16 0.63
CA ILE A 278 0.45 -26.38 -0.56
C ILE A 278 1.36 -26.76 -1.74
N GLU A 279 0.93 -27.71 -2.53
CA GLU A 279 1.57 -28.02 -3.79
C GLU A 279 1.15 -26.98 -4.85
N TRP A 280 2.04 -26.04 -5.14
CA TRP A 280 1.75 -24.93 -6.06
C TRP A 280 1.27 -25.40 -7.43
N ASP A 281 1.82 -26.50 -7.96
CA ASP A 281 1.43 -27.07 -9.25
C ASP A 281 -0.05 -27.50 -9.31
N ALA A 282 -0.69 -27.74 -8.16
CA ALA A 282 -2.10 -28.09 -8.06
C ALA A 282 -3.04 -26.89 -8.06
N VAL A 283 -2.56 -25.71 -7.65
CA VAL A 283 -3.39 -24.52 -7.44
C VAL A 283 -3.02 -23.36 -8.35
N GLU A 284 -1.76 -23.28 -8.79
CA GLU A 284 -1.26 -22.21 -9.67
C GLU A 284 -1.72 -22.46 -11.11
N VAL A 285 -2.09 -21.37 -11.79
CA VAL A 285 -2.58 -21.40 -13.17
C VAL A 285 -1.88 -20.34 -14.01
N LYS A 286 -1.95 -20.49 -15.34
CA LYS A 286 -1.43 -19.48 -16.27
C LYS A 286 -2.53 -18.53 -16.71
N PRO A 287 -2.20 -17.26 -16.99
CA PRO A 287 -3.17 -16.29 -17.49
C PRO A 287 -3.81 -16.78 -18.82
N GLY A 288 -5.11 -16.55 -18.96
CA GLY A 288 -5.85 -16.87 -20.17
C GLY A 288 -6.16 -18.37 -20.37
N GLN A 289 -5.78 -19.23 -19.45
CA GLN A 289 -6.16 -20.66 -19.48
C GLN A 289 -7.45 -20.85 -18.68
N THR A 290 -8.49 -21.37 -19.34
CA THR A 290 -9.53 -22.19 -18.70
C THR A 290 -8.92 -23.56 -18.53
N GLU A 291 -9.08 -24.20 -17.39
CA GLU A 291 -8.56 -25.55 -17.10
C GLU A 291 -8.56 -26.50 -18.25
#